data_8fc00aec63861b60e87858603ff2ce45
#
_entry.id   8fc00aec63861b60e87858603ff2ce45
#
_cell.length_a   1.000
_cell.length_b   1.000
_cell.length_c   1.000
_cell.angle_alpha   90.00
_cell.angle_beta   90.00
_cell.angle_gamma   90.00
#
_symmetry.space_group_name_H-M   'P 1'
#
loop_
_entity.id
_entity.type
_entity.pdbx_description
1 polymer ?
#
loop_
_entity_poly.entity_id
_entity_poly.type
_entity_poly.pdbx_seq_one_letter_code
_entity_poly.pdbx_strand_id
1 'polypeptide(L)' 'MKTRDRILECALQLFNEKGEPNVSTMEVANEMGISPGNLYYHFHGKEPLILGLFERFQAELA' A
#
# COMPACT_ATOMS: atom_id res chain seq x y z
N MET A 1 2.77 -0.25 15.32
CA MET A 1 2.04 -0.16 14.05
C MET A 1 2.06 -1.51 13.34
N LYS A 2 0.91 -1.97 12.87
CA LYS A 2 0.83 -3.27 12.18
C LYS A 2 1.44 -3.18 10.79
N THR A 3 1.95 -4.33 10.29
CA THR A 3 2.55 -4.39 8.96
C THR A 3 1.60 -3.90 7.87
N ARG A 4 0.31 -4.25 7.99
CA ARG A 4 -0.71 -3.80 7.04
C ARG A 4 -0.77 -2.27 6.94
N ASP A 5 -0.73 -1.59 8.08
CA ASP A 5 -0.77 -0.13 8.11
C ASP A 5 0.50 0.49 7.53
N ARG A 6 1.64 -0.14 7.77
CA ARG A 6 2.91 0.32 7.21
C ARG A 6 2.92 0.19 5.69
N ILE A 7 2.34 -0.88 5.17
CA ILE A 7 2.21 -1.07 3.71
C ILE A 7 1.36 0.07 3.13
N LEU A 8 0.24 0.38 3.77
CA LEU A 8 -0.65 1.45 3.29
C LEU A 8 0.06 2.81 3.31
N GLU A 9 0.80 3.12 4.37
CA GLU A 9 1.53 4.38 4.43
C GLU A 9 2.61 4.47 3.37
N CYS A 10 3.37 3.40 3.17
CA CYS A 10 4.40 3.36 2.15
C CYS A 10 3.81 3.52 0.75
N ALA A 11 2.71 2.79 0.48
CA ALA A 11 2.04 2.88 -0.81
C ALA A 11 1.52 4.30 -1.08
N LEU A 12 0.92 4.91 -0.07
CA LEU A 12 0.41 6.29 -0.21
C LEU A 12 1.54 7.25 -0.55
N GLN A 13 2.67 7.13 0.14
CA GLN A 13 3.81 7.99 -0.10
C GLN A 13 4.32 7.83 -1.55
N LEU A 14 4.47 6.60 -2.01
CA LEU A 14 4.93 6.34 -3.38
C LEU A 14 3.93 6.85 -4.42
N PHE A 15 2.63 6.66 -4.16
CA PHE A 15 1.59 7.17 -5.06
C PHE A 15 1.63 8.69 -5.15
N ASN A 16 1.89 9.37 -4.05
CA ASN A 16 2.01 10.83 -4.05
C ASN A 16 3.26 11.32 -4.77
N GLU A 17 4.37 10.57 -4.67
CA GLU A 17 5.63 10.96 -5.30
C GLU A 17 5.66 10.69 -6.80
N LYS A 18 5.14 9.53 -7.21
CA LYS A 18 5.28 9.04 -8.59
C LYS A 18 3.98 8.99 -9.37
N GLY A 19 2.85 9.12 -8.70
CA GLY A 19 1.54 8.89 -9.30
C GLY A 19 1.16 7.41 -9.24
N GLU A 20 -0.10 7.15 -8.93
CA GLU A 20 -0.62 5.79 -8.74
C GLU A 20 -0.34 4.86 -9.94
N PRO A 21 -0.57 5.29 -11.20
CA PRO A 21 -0.36 4.38 -12.33
C PRO A 21 1.09 3.93 -12.50
N ASN A 22 2.04 4.65 -11.90
CA ASN A 22 3.47 4.37 -12.07
C ASN A 22 4.06 3.52 -10.95
N VAL A 23 3.25 3.13 -9.96
CA VAL A 23 3.72 2.37 -8.80
C VAL A 23 3.12 0.97 -8.84
N SER A 24 3.99 -0.06 -8.68
CA SER A 24 3.56 -1.45 -8.59
C SER A 24 3.64 -1.93 -7.13
N THR A 25 2.95 -3.05 -6.83
CA THR A 25 3.04 -3.67 -5.51
C THR A 25 4.46 -4.13 -5.20
N MET A 26 5.19 -4.59 -6.22
CA MET A 26 6.59 -4.99 -6.06
C MET A 26 7.45 -3.82 -5.58
N GLU A 27 7.20 -2.64 -6.12
CA GLU A 27 7.93 -1.44 -5.74
C GLU A 27 7.67 -1.08 -4.27
N VAL A 28 6.42 -1.22 -3.82
CA VAL A 28 6.06 -1.00 -2.42
C VAL A 28 6.78 -2.00 -1.52
N ALA A 29 6.79 -3.28 -1.90
CA ALA A 29 7.48 -4.31 -1.13
C ALA A 29 8.98 -4.02 -1.03
N ASN A 30 9.60 -3.62 -2.13
CA ASN A 30 11.03 -3.27 -2.15
C ASN A 30 11.33 -2.09 -1.23
N GLU A 31 10.51 -1.07 -1.27
CA GLU A 31 10.69 0.12 -0.43
C GLU A 31 10.59 -0.23 1.05
N MET A 32 9.72 -1.16 1.41
CA MET A 32 9.55 -1.60 2.78
C MET A 32 10.58 -2.63 3.24
N GLY A 33 11.33 -3.20 2.31
CA GLY A 33 12.28 -4.27 2.62
C GLY A 33 11.60 -5.59 2.96
N ILE A 34 10.41 -5.84 2.44
CA ILE A 34 9.69 -7.10 2.60
C ILE A 34 9.59 -7.83 1.27
N SER A 35 9.34 -9.14 1.31
CA SER A 35 9.17 -9.91 0.08
C SER A 35 7.83 -9.58 -0.58
N PRO A 36 7.75 -9.71 -1.93
CA PRO A 36 6.46 -9.56 -2.61
C PRO A 36 5.40 -10.52 -2.10
N GLY A 37 5.80 -11.74 -1.70
CA GLY A 37 4.87 -12.71 -1.12
C GLY A 37 4.29 -12.25 0.21
N ASN A 38 5.11 -11.60 1.03
CA ASN A 38 4.65 -11.06 2.31
C ASN A 38 3.61 -9.95 2.07
N LEU A 39 3.89 -9.05 1.13
CA LEU A 39 2.93 -8.00 0.77
C LEU A 39 1.63 -8.61 0.24
N TYR A 40 1.74 -9.61 -0.65
CA TYR A 40 0.58 -10.27 -1.24
C TYR A 40 -0.29 -10.95 -0.17
N TYR A 41 0.31 -11.43 0.91
CA TYR A 41 -0.44 -12.00 2.03
C TYR A 41 -1.41 -10.97 2.62
N HIS A 42 -0.99 -9.71 2.71
CA HIS A 42 -1.83 -8.64 3.26
C HIS A 42 -2.77 -8.02 2.22
N PHE A 43 -2.29 -7.86 0.99
CA PHE A 43 -3.04 -7.26 -0.10
C PHE A 43 -2.80 -8.06 -1.37
N HIS A 44 -3.86 -8.68 -1.88
CA HIS A 44 -3.79 -9.62 -3.01
C HIS A 44 -3.67 -8.94 -4.36
N GLY A 45 -2.99 -7.82 -4.43
CA GLY A 45 -2.75 -7.05 -5.63
C GLY A 45 -2.93 -5.56 -5.40
N LYS A 46 -2.81 -4.79 -6.47
CA LYS A 46 -2.86 -3.34 -6.37
C LYS A 46 -4.26 -2.82 -6.04
N GLU A 47 -5.31 -3.45 -6.60
CA GLU A 47 -6.67 -3.00 -6.33
C GLU A 47 -7.07 -3.12 -4.86
N PRO A 48 -6.84 -4.28 -4.19
CA PRO A 48 -7.09 -4.35 -2.75
C PRO A 48 -6.27 -3.34 -1.94
N LEU A 49 -5.06 -3.04 -2.40
CA LEU A 49 -4.21 -2.05 -1.75
C LEU A 49 -4.83 -0.65 -1.84
N ILE A 50 -5.32 -0.29 -3.02
CA ILE A 50 -6.00 1.00 -3.23
C ILE A 50 -7.27 1.08 -2.39
N LEU A 51 -8.04 -0.01 -2.36
CA LEU A 51 -9.25 -0.06 -1.54
C LEU A 51 -8.93 0.13 -0.06
N GLY A 52 -7.83 -0.47 0.41
CA GLY A 52 -7.38 -0.28 1.78
C GLY A 52 -7.09 1.19 2.10
N LEU A 53 -6.50 1.92 1.16
CA LEU A 53 -6.25 3.34 1.33
C LEU A 53 -7.55 4.14 1.41
N PHE A 54 -8.52 3.83 0.56
CA PHE A 54 -9.82 4.48 0.62
C PHE A 54 -10.52 4.25 1.95
N GLU A 55 -10.51 3.03 2.45
CA GLU A 55 -11.12 2.70 3.74
C GLU A 55 -10.46 3.50 4.86
N ARG A 56 -9.15 3.64 4.81
CA ARG A 56 -8.41 4.41 5.81
C ARG A 56 -8.78 5.88 5.80
N PHE A 57 -8.91 6.48 4.60
CA PHE A 57 -9.33 7.86 4.47
C PHE A 57 -10.75 8.08 5.00
N GLN A 58 -11.66 7.16 4.69
CA GLN A 58 -13.03 7.26 5.19
C GLN A 58 -13.08 7.19 6.71
N ALA A 59 -12.25 6.32 7.31
CA ALA A 59 -12.17 6.20 8.76
C ALA A 59 -11.68 7.49 9.40
N GLU A 60 -10.72 8.17 8.77
CA GLU A 60 -10.19 9.43 9.27
C GLU A 60 -11.19 10.58 9.15
N LEU A 61 -12.03 10.54 8.12
CA LEU A 61 -13.05 11.58 7.88
C LEU A 61 -14.30 11.39 8.72
N ALA A 62 -14.52 10.17 9.17
CA ALA A 62 -15.66 9.85 10.01
C ALA A 62 -15.37 10.21 11.47
#